data_919a3986537f07832e81a9507b265435
#
_entry.id   919a3986537f07832e81a9507b265435
#
_cell.length_a   1.000
_cell.length_b   1.000
_cell.length_c   1.000
_cell.angle_alpha   90.00
_cell.angle_beta   90.00
_cell.angle_gamma   90.00
#
_symmetry.space_group_name_H-M   'P 1'
#
loop_
_entity.id
_entity.type
_entity.pdbx_description
1 polymer ?
#
loop_
_entity_poly.entity_id
_entity_poly.type
_entity_poly.pdbx_seq_one_letter_code
_entity_poly.pdbx_strand_id
1 'polypeptide(L)'
;VGLVDGVIEVFKPIAQSKSISLELNSEIEFVNVIIDIEMIKSVVRNLISNAIKFSHKDTVVMVHVKVQDITNENATGEGNGKEVLVTVSDKGCGIKKEDQGKLLNEATHFTTFGTNSEEGSGLGLLLCKDFVSKNHGRLWFTSEEGVGSNFNFTIPIK
;
A
#
# COMPACT_ATOMS: atom_id res chain seq x y z
N VAL A 1 -12.63 -1.03 6.81
CA VAL A 1 -12.99 -0.51 5.47
C VAL A 1 -13.20 1.00 5.53
N GLY A 2 -14.03 1.54 6.41
CA GLY A 2 -14.31 2.97 6.49
C GLY A 2 -13.09 3.90 6.58
N LEU A 3 -12.01 3.48 7.24
CA LEU A 3 -10.76 4.24 7.27
C LEU A 3 -10.15 4.38 5.86
N VAL A 4 -10.10 3.28 5.13
CA VAL A 4 -9.56 3.24 3.75
C VAL A 4 -10.41 4.08 2.81
N ASP A 5 -11.73 3.92 2.89
CA ASP A 5 -12.70 4.67 2.10
C ASP A 5 -12.58 6.18 2.33
N GLY A 6 -12.47 6.60 3.59
CA GLY A 6 -12.25 8.01 3.94
C GLY A 6 -10.97 8.60 3.35
N VAL A 7 -9.89 7.84 3.28
CA VAL A 7 -8.65 8.28 2.62
C VAL A 7 -8.82 8.36 1.11
N ILE A 8 -9.49 7.37 0.50
CA ILE A 8 -9.77 7.35 -0.94
C ILE A 8 -10.56 8.60 -1.36
N GLU A 9 -11.60 8.97 -0.63
CA GLU A 9 -12.40 10.17 -0.94
C GLU A 9 -11.56 11.45 -0.96
N VAL A 10 -10.57 11.57 -0.08
CA VAL A 10 -9.64 12.73 -0.07
C VAL A 10 -8.75 12.74 -1.32
N PHE A 11 -8.33 11.57 -1.82
CA PHE A 11 -7.42 11.47 -2.96
C PHE A 11 -8.11 11.41 -4.33
N LYS A 12 -9.41 11.16 -4.40
CA LYS A 12 -10.16 11.15 -5.67
C LYS A 12 -9.96 12.40 -6.52
N PRO A 13 -10.08 13.64 -5.98
CA PRO A 13 -9.84 14.85 -6.77
C PRO A 13 -8.41 14.94 -7.31
N ILE A 14 -7.43 14.51 -6.51
CA ILE A 14 -6.01 14.51 -6.90
C ILE A 14 -5.77 13.51 -8.04
N ALA A 15 -6.32 12.31 -7.93
CA ALA A 15 -6.25 11.30 -9.00
C ALA A 15 -6.93 11.79 -10.28
N GLN A 16 -8.12 12.38 -10.18
CA GLN A 16 -8.85 12.94 -11.32
C GLN A 16 -8.08 14.06 -12.02
N SER A 17 -7.36 14.91 -11.30
CA SER A 17 -6.53 15.97 -11.89
C SER A 17 -5.40 15.41 -12.75
N LYS A 18 -5.00 14.16 -12.53
CA LYS A 18 -4.01 13.42 -13.33
C LYS A 18 -4.67 12.42 -14.30
N SER A 19 -5.98 12.47 -14.48
CA SER A 19 -6.76 11.51 -15.29
C SER A 19 -6.58 10.06 -14.85
N ILE A 20 -6.53 9.84 -13.54
CA ILE A 20 -6.46 8.51 -12.92
C ILE A 20 -7.77 8.23 -12.20
N SER A 21 -8.34 7.03 -12.39
CA SER A 21 -9.45 6.52 -11.61
C SER A 21 -8.91 5.89 -10.32
N LEU A 22 -9.47 6.26 -9.18
CA LEU A 22 -9.13 5.66 -7.88
C LEU A 22 -10.33 4.90 -7.36
N GLU A 23 -10.20 3.58 -7.22
CA GLU A 23 -11.30 2.67 -6.93
C GLU A 23 -11.01 1.82 -5.70
N LEU A 24 -12.07 1.50 -4.93
CA LEU A 24 -12.03 0.57 -3.81
C LEU A 24 -12.79 -0.72 -4.19
N ASN A 25 -12.12 -1.85 -4.01
CA ASN A 25 -12.74 -3.16 -4.06
C ASN A 25 -12.57 -3.84 -2.70
N SER A 26 -13.64 -3.95 -1.94
CA SER A 26 -13.64 -4.59 -0.62
C SER A 26 -14.47 -5.86 -0.63
N GLU A 27 -13.86 -6.98 -0.22
CA GLU A 27 -14.56 -8.26 -0.02
C GLU A 27 -15.26 -8.31 1.36
N ILE A 28 -15.10 -7.27 2.18
CA ILE A 28 -15.66 -7.18 3.53
C ILE A 28 -16.36 -5.83 3.73
N GLU A 29 -17.46 -5.82 4.46
CA GLU A 29 -18.15 -4.59 4.83
C GLU A 29 -17.47 -3.93 6.02
N PHE A 30 -17.20 -4.71 7.05
CA PHE A 30 -16.50 -4.24 8.25
C PHE A 30 -15.68 -5.36 8.89
N VAL A 31 -14.67 -4.95 9.65
CA VAL A 31 -13.85 -5.82 10.48
C VAL A 31 -13.34 -5.01 11.67
N ASN A 32 -13.34 -5.62 12.84
CA ASN A 32 -12.76 -5.01 14.02
C ASN A 32 -11.30 -5.39 14.17
N VAL A 33 -10.44 -4.37 14.23
CA VAL A 33 -9.00 -4.52 14.44
C VAL A 33 -8.55 -3.52 15.50
N ILE A 34 -7.48 -3.85 16.21
CA ILE A 34 -6.85 -2.93 17.16
C ILE A 34 -5.66 -2.31 16.47
N ILE A 35 -5.75 -1.02 16.18
CA ILE A 35 -4.74 -0.26 15.43
C ILE A 35 -4.54 1.14 16.01
N ASP A 36 -3.38 1.72 15.75
CA ASP A 36 -3.23 3.16 15.77
C ASP A 36 -3.79 3.74 14.48
N ILE A 37 -4.92 4.44 14.60
CA ILE A 37 -5.67 4.96 13.45
C ILE A 37 -4.85 5.93 12.62
N GLU A 38 -4.09 6.83 13.26
CA GLU A 38 -3.30 7.84 12.54
C GLU A 38 -2.09 7.23 11.82
N MET A 39 -1.46 6.22 12.43
CA MET A 39 -0.40 5.46 11.76
C MET A 39 -0.94 4.77 10.51
N ILE A 40 -2.04 4.04 10.61
CA ILE A 40 -2.59 3.29 9.47
C ILE A 40 -3.17 4.22 8.41
N LYS A 41 -3.81 5.33 8.78
CA LYS A 41 -4.18 6.37 7.81
C LYS A 41 -2.97 6.90 7.04
N SER A 42 -1.86 7.14 7.74
CA SER A 42 -0.62 7.60 7.11
C SER A 42 -0.07 6.58 6.12
N VAL A 43 -0.11 5.28 6.45
CA VAL A 43 0.26 4.19 5.54
C VAL A 43 -0.60 4.23 4.28
N VAL A 44 -1.92 4.23 4.42
CA VAL A 44 -2.85 4.24 3.27
C VAL A 44 -2.65 5.48 2.40
N ARG A 45 -2.49 6.66 3.00
CA ARG A 45 -2.17 7.91 2.27
C ARG A 45 -0.89 7.79 1.45
N ASN A 46 0.19 7.30 2.07
CA ASN A 46 1.47 7.16 1.39
C ASN A 46 1.39 6.19 0.21
N LEU A 47 0.74 5.04 0.39
CA LEU A 47 0.61 4.05 -0.67
C LEU A 47 -0.26 4.55 -1.83
N ILE A 48 -1.39 5.20 -1.55
CA ILE A 48 -2.25 5.80 -2.57
C ILE A 48 -1.55 6.97 -3.28
N SER A 49 -0.90 7.85 -2.53
CA SER A 49 -0.14 8.97 -3.10
C SER A 49 0.96 8.47 -4.04
N ASN A 50 1.72 7.44 -3.65
CA ASN A 50 2.73 6.83 -4.50
C ASN A 50 2.12 6.18 -5.75
N ALA A 51 1.01 5.44 -5.60
CA ALA A 51 0.32 4.83 -6.72
C ALA A 51 -0.13 5.87 -7.75
N ILE A 52 -0.72 6.98 -7.32
CA ILE A 52 -1.10 8.10 -8.20
C ILE A 52 0.14 8.73 -8.83
N LYS A 53 1.19 8.96 -8.05
CA LYS A 53 2.44 9.58 -8.51
C LYS A 53 3.09 8.81 -9.66
N PHE A 54 3.13 7.47 -9.55
CA PHE A 54 3.82 6.61 -10.51
C PHE A 54 2.91 6.01 -11.60
N SER A 55 1.60 6.20 -11.51
CA SER A 55 0.66 5.79 -12.54
C SER A 55 0.70 6.71 -13.76
N HIS A 56 0.44 6.13 -14.93
CA HIS A 56 0.18 6.88 -16.14
C HIS A 56 -1.26 7.40 -16.13
N LYS A 57 -1.50 8.49 -16.88
CA LYS A 57 -2.86 8.98 -17.10
C LYS A 57 -3.72 7.91 -17.81
N ASP A 58 -5.02 8.02 -17.62
CA ASP A 58 -6.02 7.09 -18.20
C ASP A 58 -5.88 5.65 -17.65
N THR A 59 -5.30 5.49 -16.47
CA THR A 59 -5.21 4.20 -15.77
C THR A 59 -6.02 4.20 -14.47
N VAL A 60 -6.13 3.03 -13.86
CA VAL A 60 -6.84 2.81 -12.61
C VAL A 60 -5.84 2.47 -11.51
N VAL A 61 -5.95 3.16 -10.37
CA VAL A 61 -5.37 2.74 -9.10
C VAL A 61 -6.46 2.03 -8.32
N MET A 62 -6.21 0.77 -7.98
CA MET A 62 -7.16 -0.08 -7.26
C MET A 62 -6.68 -0.33 -5.84
N VAL A 63 -7.56 -0.10 -4.87
CA VAL A 63 -7.33 -0.50 -3.48
C VAL A 63 -8.19 -1.71 -3.16
N HIS A 64 -7.55 -2.83 -2.85
CA HIS A 64 -8.20 -4.07 -2.44
C HIS A 64 -8.15 -4.25 -0.93
N VAL A 65 -9.27 -4.65 -0.32
CA VAL A 65 -9.35 -4.99 1.11
C VAL A 65 -10.03 -6.35 1.27
N LYS A 66 -9.34 -7.29 1.88
CA LYS A 66 -9.88 -8.62 2.19
C LYS A 66 -9.38 -9.17 3.51
N VAL A 67 -10.03 -10.22 3.99
CA VAL A 67 -9.55 -11.05 5.11
C VAL A 67 -8.92 -12.30 4.56
N GLN A 68 -7.78 -12.70 5.13
CA GLN A 68 -7.11 -13.95 4.81
C GLN A 68 -6.58 -14.62 6.09
N ASP A 69 -6.25 -15.90 5.98
CA ASP A 69 -5.57 -16.61 7.05
C ASP A 69 -4.09 -16.20 7.13
N ILE A 70 -3.57 -16.11 8.36
CA ILE A 70 -2.13 -15.84 8.56
C ILE A 70 -1.37 -17.09 8.17
N THR A 71 -0.63 -17.03 7.08
CA THR A 71 0.28 -18.09 6.64
C THR A 71 1.64 -17.87 7.29
N ASN A 72 1.91 -18.57 8.40
CA ASN A 72 3.24 -18.66 8.95
C ASN A 72 3.89 -19.96 8.47
N GLU A 73 4.91 -19.87 7.65
CA GLU A 73 5.72 -21.04 7.24
C GLU A 73 6.40 -21.72 8.44
N ASN A 74 6.38 -21.11 9.63
CA ASN A 74 6.98 -21.60 10.87
C ASN A 74 5.97 -21.86 12.01
N ALA A 75 4.67 -21.85 11.73
CA ALA A 75 3.67 -22.12 12.79
C ALA A 75 3.55 -23.62 13.05
N THR A 76 4.34 -24.10 13.97
CA THR A 76 4.12 -25.40 14.66
C THR A 76 3.14 -25.22 15.83
N GLY A 77 1.93 -24.71 15.57
CA GLY A 77 0.97 -24.46 16.64
C GLY A 77 -0.43 -24.19 16.09
N GLU A 78 -1.41 -24.83 16.69
CA GLU A 78 -2.83 -24.63 16.45
C GLU A 78 -3.23 -23.17 16.72
N GLY A 79 -3.50 -22.41 15.70
CA GLY A 79 -3.97 -21.04 15.78
C GLY A 79 -3.93 -20.35 14.41
N ASN A 80 -4.87 -20.70 13.52
CA ASN A 80 -5.08 -19.96 12.30
C ASN A 80 -5.66 -18.58 12.66
N GLY A 81 -4.79 -17.64 13.01
CA GLY A 81 -5.15 -16.24 13.11
C GLY A 81 -5.58 -15.72 11.74
N LYS A 82 -6.43 -14.70 11.73
CA LYS A 82 -6.82 -13.98 10.52
C LYS A 82 -6.19 -12.61 10.50
N GLU A 83 -5.95 -12.12 9.31
CA GLU A 83 -5.45 -10.76 9.09
C GLU A 83 -6.24 -10.07 7.98
N VAL A 84 -6.34 -8.75 8.07
CA VAL A 84 -6.80 -7.91 6.97
C VAL A 84 -5.62 -7.67 6.05
N LEU A 85 -5.78 -7.95 4.78
CA LEU A 85 -4.85 -7.58 3.73
C LEU A 85 -5.39 -6.36 2.99
N VAL A 86 -4.56 -5.33 2.86
CA VAL A 86 -4.80 -4.17 2.02
C VAL A 86 -3.75 -4.15 0.92
N THR A 87 -4.19 -4.08 -0.32
CA THR A 87 -3.34 -4.00 -1.51
C THR A 87 -3.66 -2.74 -2.29
N VAL A 88 -2.65 -1.94 -2.57
CA VAL A 88 -2.76 -0.79 -3.49
C VAL A 88 -2.03 -1.15 -4.77
N SER A 89 -2.79 -1.25 -5.86
CA SER A 89 -2.30 -1.65 -7.19
C SER A 89 -2.31 -0.47 -8.13
N ASP A 90 -1.21 -0.23 -8.82
CA ASP A 90 -1.10 0.74 -9.89
C ASP A 90 -0.66 0.10 -11.21
N LYS A 91 -1.00 0.76 -12.31
CA LYS A 91 -0.52 0.45 -13.67
C LYS A 91 0.41 1.56 -14.15
N GLY A 92 1.47 1.75 -13.41
CA GLY A 92 2.45 2.79 -13.66
C GLY A 92 3.75 2.27 -14.29
N CYS A 93 4.81 3.02 -14.06
CA CYS A 93 6.12 2.69 -14.62
C CYS A 93 6.77 1.44 -13.99
N GLY A 94 6.22 0.94 -12.88
CA GLY A 94 6.84 -0.15 -12.12
C GLY A 94 8.20 0.26 -11.53
N ILE A 95 8.90 -0.71 -10.96
CA ILE A 95 10.19 -0.50 -10.29
C ILE A 95 11.21 -1.42 -10.93
N LYS A 96 12.34 -0.86 -11.36
CA LYS A 96 13.46 -1.63 -11.91
C LYS A 96 13.92 -2.67 -10.90
N LYS A 97 14.22 -3.87 -11.38
CA LYS A 97 14.63 -4.99 -10.54
C LYS A 97 15.85 -4.64 -9.66
N GLU A 98 16.79 -3.88 -10.21
CA GLU A 98 17.98 -3.40 -9.49
C GLU A 98 17.68 -2.43 -8.34
N ASP A 99 16.54 -1.73 -8.41
CA ASP A 99 16.12 -0.75 -7.40
C ASP A 99 15.18 -1.32 -6.34
N GLN A 100 14.58 -2.49 -6.60
CA GLN A 100 13.60 -3.10 -5.69
C GLN A 100 14.20 -3.40 -4.31
N GLY A 101 15.45 -3.82 -4.24
CA GLY A 101 16.15 -4.06 -2.97
C GLY A 101 16.41 -2.82 -2.13
N LYS A 102 16.27 -1.61 -2.70
CA LYS A 102 16.54 -0.33 -2.04
C LYS A 102 15.32 0.26 -1.35
N LEU A 103 14.11 -0.08 -1.79
CA LEU A 103 12.86 0.62 -1.43
C LEU A 103 12.47 0.50 0.03
N LEU A 104 12.67 -0.66 0.64
CA LEU A 104 12.34 -0.92 2.05
C LEU A 104 13.60 -1.10 2.91
N ASN A 105 14.74 -0.67 2.40
CA ASN A 105 16.02 -0.75 3.09
C ASN A 105 16.31 0.57 3.81
N GLU A 106 16.41 0.52 5.14
CA GLU A 106 16.70 1.68 5.99
C GLU A 106 18.09 2.30 5.73
N ALA A 107 19.05 1.52 5.23
CA ALA A 107 20.39 1.99 4.92
C ALA A 107 20.48 2.76 3.59
N THR A 108 19.43 2.73 2.76
CA THR A 108 19.44 3.31 1.42
C THR A 108 18.31 4.31 1.25
N HIS A 109 18.66 5.57 1.01
CA HIS A 109 17.73 6.60 0.59
C HIS A 109 17.46 6.45 -0.90
N PHE A 110 16.28 5.96 -1.26
CA PHE A 110 15.87 5.81 -2.65
C PHE A 110 14.67 6.67 -2.96
N THR A 111 14.80 7.50 -3.98
CA THR A 111 13.70 8.29 -4.53
C THR A 111 13.82 8.36 -6.05
N THR A 112 12.70 8.50 -6.72
CA THR A 112 12.63 8.73 -8.17
C THR A 112 11.48 9.68 -8.48
N PHE A 113 11.54 10.30 -9.67
CA PHE A 113 10.46 11.17 -10.14
C PHE A 113 9.24 10.35 -10.56
N GLY A 114 8.05 10.86 -10.29
CA GLY A 114 6.81 10.32 -10.80
C GLY A 114 6.66 10.51 -12.31
N THR A 115 5.59 9.99 -12.88
CA THR A 115 5.29 10.04 -14.33
C THR A 115 5.09 11.47 -14.86
N ASN A 116 4.73 12.42 -13.98
CA ASN A 116 4.67 13.86 -14.26
C ASN A 116 5.82 14.63 -13.57
N SER A 117 6.97 14.01 -13.39
CA SER A 117 8.14 14.59 -12.74
C SER A 117 7.92 15.05 -11.29
N GLU A 118 6.97 14.41 -10.58
CA GLU A 118 6.74 14.66 -9.15
C GLU A 118 7.93 14.18 -8.32
N GLU A 119 8.38 15.01 -7.38
CA GLU A 119 9.45 14.66 -6.45
C GLU A 119 8.92 13.86 -5.25
N GLY A 120 9.77 12.99 -4.68
CA GLY A 120 9.54 12.25 -3.45
C GLY A 120 10.64 12.45 -2.43
N SER A 121 10.32 12.27 -1.14
CA SER A 121 11.30 12.34 -0.05
C SER A 121 12.16 11.09 0.08
N GLY A 122 11.72 9.96 -0.47
CA GLY A 122 12.34 8.64 -0.28
C GLY A 122 12.11 8.02 1.12
N LEU A 123 11.33 8.67 1.99
CA LEU A 123 11.07 8.27 3.38
C LEU A 123 9.68 7.67 3.59
N GLY A 124 8.73 7.91 2.68
CA GLY A 124 7.32 7.50 2.86
C GLY A 124 7.15 5.99 3.05
N LEU A 125 7.83 5.17 2.28
CA LEU A 125 7.74 3.70 2.38
C LEU A 125 8.43 3.14 3.64
N LEU A 126 9.53 3.73 4.07
CA LEU A 126 10.20 3.36 5.32
C LEU A 126 9.31 3.67 6.52
N LEU A 127 8.64 4.82 6.51
CA LEU A 127 7.67 5.19 7.53
C LEU A 127 6.48 4.24 7.54
N CYS A 128 5.97 3.85 6.38
CA CYS A 128 4.91 2.85 6.25
C CYS A 128 5.33 1.50 6.87
N LYS A 129 6.55 1.04 6.59
CA LYS A 129 7.08 -0.20 7.16
C LYS A 129 7.13 -0.16 8.68
N ASP A 130 7.61 0.94 9.26
CA ASP A 130 7.64 1.15 10.72
C ASP A 130 6.23 1.17 11.32
N PHE A 131 5.31 1.92 10.74
CA PHE A 131 3.94 2.04 11.24
C PHE A 131 3.16 0.72 11.15
N VAL A 132 3.31 -0.02 10.05
CA VAL A 132 2.69 -1.34 9.91
C VAL A 132 3.26 -2.33 10.93
N SER A 133 4.58 -2.32 11.13
CA SER A 133 5.26 -3.17 12.13
C SER A 133 4.78 -2.86 13.55
N LYS A 134 4.61 -1.58 13.92
CA LYS A 134 4.07 -1.16 15.23
C LYS A 134 2.61 -1.61 15.44
N ASN A 135 1.88 -1.84 14.36
CA ASN A 135 0.53 -2.42 14.40
C ASN A 135 0.53 -3.94 14.19
N HIS A 136 1.68 -4.61 14.39
CA HIS A 136 1.86 -6.05 14.30
C HIS A 136 1.59 -6.65 12.91
N GLY A 137 1.60 -5.82 11.87
CA GLY A 137 1.41 -6.22 10.49
C GLY A 137 2.73 -6.40 9.73
N ARG A 138 2.60 -6.67 8.43
CA ARG A 138 3.70 -6.82 7.48
C ARG A 138 3.47 -5.92 6.28
N LEU A 139 4.53 -5.37 5.70
CA LEU A 139 4.49 -4.59 4.46
C LEU A 139 5.45 -5.20 3.45
N TRP A 140 4.98 -5.43 2.23
CA TRP A 140 5.79 -5.88 1.09
C TRP A 140 5.21 -5.35 -0.22
N PHE A 141 5.96 -5.52 -1.29
CA PHE A 141 5.51 -5.14 -2.62
C PHE A 141 5.94 -6.17 -3.68
N THR A 142 5.24 -6.17 -4.79
CA THR A 142 5.62 -6.81 -6.05
C THR A 142 5.56 -5.78 -7.14
N SER A 143 6.52 -5.79 -8.06
CA SER A 143 6.56 -4.81 -9.15
C SER A 143 7.23 -5.38 -10.36
N GLU A 144 6.78 -4.93 -11.52
CA GLU A 144 7.37 -5.22 -12.82
C GLU A 144 7.53 -3.92 -13.59
N GLU A 145 8.76 -3.64 -14.04
CA GLU A 145 9.07 -2.43 -14.82
C GLU A 145 8.21 -2.36 -16.08
N GLY A 146 7.60 -1.22 -16.31
CA GLY A 146 6.71 -0.98 -17.45
C GLY A 146 5.29 -1.54 -17.30
N VAL A 147 4.99 -2.28 -16.24
CA VAL A 147 3.67 -2.89 -15.99
C VAL A 147 2.94 -2.22 -14.83
N GLY A 148 3.61 -2.08 -13.68
CA GLY A 148 3.06 -1.48 -12.48
C GLY A 148 3.53 -2.13 -11.19
N SER A 149 2.89 -1.76 -10.07
CA SER A 149 3.27 -2.21 -8.75
C SER A 149 2.07 -2.56 -7.89
N ASN A 150 2.27 -3.50 -6.97
CA ASN A 150 1.33 -3.81 -5.90
C ASN A 150 2.03 -3.62 -4.55
N PHE A 151 1.54 -2.71 -3.74
CA PHE A 151 1.99 -2.53 -2.37
C PHE A 151 0.98 -3.14 -1.42
N ASN A 152 1.44 -4.01 -0.55
CA ASN A 152 0.61 -4.82 0.32
C ASN A 152 0.98 -4.58 1.78
N PHE A 153 -0.02 -4.46 2.65
CA PHE A 153 0.22 -4.56 4.08
C PHE A 153 -0.90 -5.35 4.77
N THR A 154 -0.57 -5.93 5.90
CA THR A 154 -1.52 -6.68 6.70
C THR A 154 -1.69 -6.10 8.10
N ILE A 155 -2.85 -6.35 8.70
CA ILE A 155 -3.16 -6.05 10.11
C ILE A 155 -3.81 -7.29 10.70
N PRO A 156 -3.28 -7.85 11.81
CA PRO A 156 -3.88 -8.99 12.48
C PRO A 156 -5.28 -8.66 13.03
N ILE A 157 -6.21 -9.61 12.88
CA ILE A 157 -7.51 -9.58 13.55
C ILE A 157 -7.35 -10.28 14.89
N LYS A 158 -7.73 -9.61 15.98
CA LYS A 158 -7.71 -10.17 17.33
C LYS A 158 -9.07 -10.68 17.73
#